data_3a64ab406b0332a17c060cb5c04868af
#
_entry.id   3a64ab406b0332a17c060cb5c04868af
#
_cell.length_a   1.000
_cell.length_b   1.000
_cell.length_c   1.000
_cell.angle_alpha   90.00
_cell.angle_beta   90.00
_cell.angle_gamma   90.00
#
_symmetry.space_group_name_H-M   'P 1'
#
loop_
_entity.id
_entity.type
_entity.pdbx_description
1 polymer ?
#
loop_
_entity_poly.entity_id
_entity_poly.type
_entity_poly.pdbx_seq_one_letter_code
_entity_poly.pdbx_strand_id
1 'polypeptide(L)'
;MLKKVFFLLAAACVVMSSCVDEERSPVITQDNLLFGAFPFLNELKTGVFDLADLAGSAYEMDVYFIDNAAGADVAQYNVYVAFDDNNAGNGDLSTERTLFKSFGPSDFAPLGDKGNLGMTVRISFTEIAAFVGAGAEGDVISGDRFQFSTEVVKEDGRVFASTNSTPAIINAFGGIFDFNVNATCPLSDDVFVGMYAVEYGYVYDAFPLFGADVQPFGPTIGRTVEIGLGNSSIRRSFNYGGYLLPGYDFGTSDVTLEFACDVVTSSAVDSGAGCGGGSIAAVQVNSASFDLTDDSTWTIEYEGFGPNDGGCGVPELKPWSVVFTKQ
;
A
#
# COMPACT_ATOMS: atom_id res chain seq x y z
N MET A 1 -62.28 -54.36 14.74
CA MET A 1 -61.54 -53.34 13.99
C MET A 1 -60.94 -52.24 14.88
N LEU A 2 -61.65 -51.74 15.85
CA LEU A 2 -61.21 -50.66 16.74
C LEU A 2 -59.87 -50.89 17.49
N LYS A 3 -59.67 -52.14 18.01
CA LYS A 3 -58.43 -52.51 18.73
C LYS A 3 -57.17 -52.48 17.86
N LYS A 4 -57.27 -52.76 16.56
CA LYS A 4 -56.13 -52.69 15.62
C LYS A 4 -55.78 -51.27 15.24
N VAL A 5 -56.75 -50.39 15.17
CA VAL A 5 -56.56 -48.96 14.89
C VAL A 5 -55.88 -48.26 16.06
N PHE A 6 -56.29 -48.63 17.31
CA PHE A 6 -55.67 -48.09 18.53
C PHE A 6 -54.20 -48.48 18.70
N PHE A 7 -53.85 -49.71 18.33
CA PHE A 7 -52.48 -50.20 18.38
C PHE A 7 -51.59 -49.53 17.31
N LEU A 8 -52.15 -49.24 16.14
CA LEU A 8 -51.46 -48.52 15.07
C LEU A 8 -51.23 -47.01 15.43
N LEU A 9 -52.22 -46.37 16.07
CA LEU A 9 -52.06 -45.00 16.58
C LEU A 9 -51.05 -44.93 17.72
N ALA A 10 -51.04 -45.87 18.67
CA ALA A 10 -50.07 -45.90 19.75
C ALA A 10 -48.63 -46.14 19.22
N ALA A 11 -48.46 -47.02 18.22
CA ALA A 11 -47.18 -47.25 17.57
C ALA A 11 -46.69 -46.00 16.80
N ALA A 12 -47.57 -45.25 16.12
CA ALA A 12 -47.27 -44.03 15.46
C ALA A 12 -46.84 -42.90 16.42
N CYS A 13 -47.46 -42.81 17.61
CA CYS A 13 -47.03 -41.83 18.63
C CYS A 13 -45.65 -42.15 19.24
N VAL A 14 -45.28 -43.40 19.35
CA VAL A 14 -43.93 -43.79 19.85
C VAL A 14 -42.85 -43.49 18.81
N VAL A 15 -43.16 -43.55 17.53
CA VAL A 15 -42.20 -43.22 16.47
C VAL A 15 -41.98 -41.71 16.33
N MET A 16 -43.00 -40.90 16.75
CA MET A 16 -42.91 -39.44 16.71
C MET A 16 -42.16 -38.86 17.93
N SER A 17 -41.93 -39.66 18.97
CA SER A 17 -41.05 -39.24 20.09
C SER A 17 -39.60 -39.70 19.85
N SER A 18 -39.17 -39.65 18.58
CA SER A 18 -37.76 -39.74 18.27
C SER A 18 -37.08 -38.59 19.00
N CYS A 19 -36.37 -38.92 20.05
CA CYS A 19 -35.56 -38.00 20.82
C CYS A 19 -34.71 -37.20 19.86
N VAL A 20 -34.95 -35.94 19.76
CA VAL A 20 -33.95 -34.99 19.26
C VAL A 20 -32.85 -35.08 20.31
N ASP A 21 -31.81 -35.85 20.00
CA ASP A 21 -30.61 -35.89 20.81
C ASP A 21 -29.99 -34.49 20.66
N GLU A 22 -30.19 -33.65 21.65
CA GLU A 22 -29.70 -32.29 21.65
C GLU A 22 -28.16 -32.23 21.45
N GLU A 23 -27.46 -33.30 21.88
CA GLU A 23 -26.00 -33.41 21.63
C GLU A 23 -25.66 -33.74 20.17
N ARG A 24 -26.62 -34.22 19.36
CA ARG A 24 -26.46 -34.52 17.93
C ARG A 24 -27.16 -33.55 17.01
N SER A 25 -27.88 -32.59 17.59
CA SER A 25 -28.53 -31.55 16.81
C SER A 25 -27.44 -30.57 16.32
N PRO A 26 -27.30 -30.34 15.00
CA PRO A 26 -26.41 -29.30 14.50
C PRO A 26 -27.03 -27.89 14.70
N VAL A 27 -28.05 -27.76 15.53
CA VAL A 27 -28.62 -26.47 15.86
C VAL A 27 -27.66 -25.75 16.79
N ILE A 28 -26.86 -24.89 16.20
CA ILE A 28 -26.09 -23.90 16.92
C ILE A 28 -27.12 -22.97 17.59
N THR A 29 -27.40 -23.16 18.88
CA THR A 29 -28.20 -22.24 19.64
C THR A 29 -27.38 -20.98 19.90
N GLN A 30 -28.02 -19.81 19.92
CA GLN A 30 -27.31 -18.55 20.22
C GLN A 30 -26.53 -18.60 21.53
N ASP A 31 -27.00 -19.40 22.50
CA ASP A 31 -26.38 -19.59 23.81
C ASP A 31 -25.04 -20.33 23.76
N ASN A 32 -24.78 -21.08 22.68
CA ASN A 32 -23.53 -21.84 22.47
C ASN A 32 -22.57 -21.17 21.44
N LEU A 33 -22.96 -20.03 20.88
CA LEU A 33 -22.09 -19.29 19.98
C LEU A 33 -21.00 -18.56 20.77
N LEU A 34 -19.77 -18.92 20.51
CA LEU A 34 -18.62 -18.17 21.00
C LEU A 34 -18.37 -17.02 20.04
N PHE A 35 -18.60 -15.79 20.53
CA PHE A 35 -18.35 -14.59 19.75
C PHE A 35 -16.86 -14.28 19.68
N GLY A 36 -16.36 -13.97 18.48
CA GLY A 36 -15.03 -13.46 18.26
C GLY A 36 -14.90 -11.99 18.64
N ALA A 37 -13.70 -11.47 18.54
CA ALA A 37 -13.40 -10.05 18.65
C ALA A 37 -12.42 -9.65 17.54
N PHE A 38 -12.56 -8.43 17.03
CA PHE A 38 -11.60 -7.87 16.09
C PHE A 38 -11.47 -6.36 16.25
N PRO A 39 -10.28 -5.79 15.99
CA PRO A 39 -10.07 -4.35 15.99
C PRO A 39 -10.63 -3.77 14.70
N PHE A 40 -11.32 -2.65 14.80
CA PHE A 40 -11.87 -1.89 13.67
C PHE A 40 -11.22 -0.52 13.63
N LEU A 41 -10.74 -0.12 12.46
CA LEU A 41 -10.18 1.21 12.24
C LEU A 41 -11.30 2.26 12.23
N ASN A 42 -11.31 3.12 13.23
CA ASN A 42 -12.23 4.25 13.29
C ASN A 42 -11.72 5.44 12.47
N GLU A 43 -10.44 5.78 12.68
CA GLU A 43 -9.78 6.89 12.00
C GLU A 43 -8.27 6.63 11.88
N LEU A 44 -7.72 6.89 10.71
CA LEU A 44 -6.28 6.96 10.49
C LEU A 44 -5.88 8.44 10.49
N LYS A 45 -5.17 8.87 11.54
CA LYS A 45 -4.73 10.27 11.70
C LYS A 45 -3.42 10.54 10.99
N THR A 46 -2.47 9.60 11.11
CA THR A 46 -1.16 9.65 10.42
C THR A 46 -0.78 8.25 9.98
N GLY A 47 -0.54 8.06 8.68
CA GLY A 47 -0.38 6.73 8.08
C GLY A 47 1.06 6.37 7.67
N VAL A 48 2.03 7.26 7.84
CA VAL A 48 3.42 7.07 7.42
C VAL A 48 4.38 7.62 8.48
N PHE A 49 5.63 7.17 8.45
CA PHE A 49 6.71 7.84 9.16
C PHE A 49 7.37 8.85 8.23
N ASP A 50 7.39 10.10 8.66
CA ASP A 50 7.99 11.21 7.92
C ASP A 50 9.50 11.26 8.19
N LEU A 51 10.29 10.93 7.19
CA LEU A 51 11.75 10.97 7.27
C LEU A 51 12.32 12.39 7.26
N ALA A 52 11.52 13.39 6.84
CA ALA A 52 11.93 14.80 6.91
C ALA A 52 11.82 15.38 8.33
N ASP A 53 10.97 14.77 9.19
CA ASP A 53 10.83 15.16 10.61
C ASP A 53 10.79 13.92 11.51
N LEU A 54 11.89 13.19 11.61
CA LEU A 54 11.99 11.96 12.40
C LEU A 54 11.60 12.14 13.86
N ALA A 55 11.91 13.30 14.44
CA ALA A 55 11.64 13.58 15.87
C ALA A 55 10.14 13.79 16.15
N GLY A 56 9.43 14.43 15.23
CA GLY A 56 7.98 14.67 15.31
C GLY A 56 7.14 13.53 14.73
N SER A 57 7.75 12.67 13.93
CA SER A 57 7.05 11.64 13.19
C SER A 57 6.44 10.57 14.08
N ALA A 58 5.16 10.27 13.84
CA ALA A 58 4.45 9.19 14.53
C ALA A 58 3.32 8.65 13.64
N TYR A 59 3.13 7.34 13.67
CA TYR A 59 1.91 6.71 13.20
C TYR A 59 0.82 6.84 14.27
N GLU A 60 -0.38 7.23 13.87
CA GLU A 60 -1.49 7.39 14.81
C GLU A 60 -2.82 6.96 14.20
N MET A 61 -3.52 6.06 14.88
CA MET A 61 -4.85 5.60 14.51
C MET A 61 -5.75 5.44 15.72
N ASP A 62 -7.05 5.63 15.51
CA ASP A 62 -8.09 5.27 16.46
C ASP A 62 -8.67 3.91 16.07
N VAL A 63 -8.66 2.98 17.02
CA VAL A 63 -9.25 1.64 16.86
C VAL A 63 -10.22 1.34 17.97
N TYR A 64 -11.32 0.63 17.68
CA TYR A 64 -12.22 0.09 18.68
C TYR A 64 -12.50 -1.40 18.42
N PHE A 65 -12.99 -2.09 19.45
CA PHE A 65 -13.22 -3.51 19.37
C PHE A 65 -14.67 -3.83 18.99
N ILE A 66 -14.82 -4.73 18.03
CA ILE A 66 -16.11 -5.27 17.63
C ILE A 66 -16.22 -6.70 18.17
N ASP A 67 -17.14 -6.91 19.10
CA ASP A 67 -17.57 -8.17 19.66
C ASP A 67 -18.98 -8.04 20.21
N ASN A 68 -19.46 -9.06 20.94
CA ASN A 68 -20.80 -9.03 21.57
C ASN A 68 -20.90 -8.17 22.82
N ALA A 69 -19.77 -7.78 23.41
CA ALA A 69 -19.70 -6.98 24.64
C ALA A 69 -19.24 -5.53 24.38
N ALA A 70 -19.22 -5.10 23.12
CA ALA A 70 -18.72 -3.79 22.71
C ALA A 70 -17.29 -3.48 23.23
N GLY A 71 -16.44 -4.52 23.28
CA GLY A 71 -15.06 -4.45 23.76
C GLY A 71 -14.89 -4.62 25.26
N ALA A 72 -15.97 -4.75 26.04
CA ALA A 72 -15.88 -4.79 27.51
C ALA A 72 -15.19 -6.04 28.08
N ASP A 73 -15.11 -7.13 27.33
CA ASP A 73 -14.43 -8.37 27.70
C ASP A 73 -13.06 -8.54 26.99
N VAL A 74 -12.53 -7.47 26.40
CA VAL A 74 -11.17 -7.44 25.88
C VAL A 74 -10.18 -7.20 27.02
N ALA A 75 -9.36 -8.21 27.29
CA ALA A 75 -8.34 -8.17 28.34
C ALA A 75 -7.04 -7.52 27.88
N GLN A 76 -6.66 -7.73 26.60
CA GLN A 76 -5.44 -7.16 26.02
C GLN A 76 -5.59 -6.91 24.51
N TYR A 77 -4.90 -5.86 24.07
CA TYR A 77 -4.64 -5.60 22.68
C TYR A 77 -3.11 -5.53 22.49
N ASN A 78 -2.59 -6.54 21.79
CA ASN A 78 -1.16 -6.69 21.57
C ASN A 78 -0.77 -6.19 20.19
N VAL A 79 0.26 -5.39 20.09
CA VAL A 79 0.82 -4.87 18.85
C VAL A 79 2.22 -5.42 18.68
N TYR A 80 2.43 -6.17 17.60
CA TYR A 80 3.73 -6.73 17.20
C TYR A 80 4.26 -5.94 16.00
N VAL A 81 5.57 -5.96 15.84
CA VAL A 81 6.24 -5.34 14.71
C VAL A 81 7.33 -6.25 14.15
N ALA A 82 7.51 -6.20 12.85
CA ALA A 82 8.71 -6.59 12.13
C ALA A 82 9.18 -5.39 11.30
N PHE A 83 10.48 -5.20 11.18
CA PHE A 83 11.05 -4.21 10.27
C PHE A 83 11.43 -4.92 8.97
N ASP A 84 10.99 -4.37 7.85
CA ASP A 84 11.27 -4.84 6.49
C ASP A 84 12.11 -3.76 5.79
N ASP A 85 13.41 -3.99 5.77
CA ASP A 85 14.39 -3.17 5.09
C ASP A 85 14.34 -3.49 3.59
N ASN A 86 13.52 -2.73 2.87
CA ASN A 86 13.33 -2.91 1.43
C ASN A 86 14.45 -2.31 0.59
N ASN A 87 15.31 -1.52 1.20
CA ASN A 87 16.39 -0.84 0.51
C ASN A 87 17.73 -1.10 1.22
N ALA A 88 18.18 -2.34 1.15
CA ALA A 88 19.41 -2.82 1.82
C ALA A 88 20.72 -2.17 1.31
N GLY A 89 20.65 -1.00 0.66
CA GLY A 89 21.82 -0.24 0.23
C GLY A 89 22.70 0.29 1.38
N ASN A 90 22.11 0.42 2.57
CA ASN A 90 22.77 0.78 3.85
C ASN A 90 23.07 -0.44 4.74
N GLY A 91 22.81 -1.67 4.27
CA GLY A 91 22.88 -2.93 5.02
C GLY A 91 21.45 -3.48 5.28
N ASP A 92 21.32 -4.79 5.48
CA ASP A 92 20.03 -5.42 5.80
C ASP A 92 19.81 -5.41 7.31
N LEU A 93 18.88 -4.59 7.77
CA LEU A 93 18.46 -4.45 9.17
C LEU A 93 17.09 -5.08 9.45
N SER A 94 16.54 -5.87 8.52
CA SER A 94 15.24 -6.53 8.69
C SER A 94 15.16 -7.34 9.96
N THR A 95 14.01 -7.31 10.64
CA THR A 95 13.79 -8.03 11.90
C THR A 95 12.56 -8.91 11.84
N GLU A 96 12.57 -9.96 12.66
CA GLU A 96 11.43 -10.85 12.85
C GLU A 96 10.33 -10.19 13.70
N ARG A 97 9.09 -10.68 13.54
CA ARG A 97 7.92 -10.25 14.31
C ARG A 97 8.15 -10.38 15.82
N THR A 98 8.09 -9.28 16.54
CA THR A 98 8.30 -9.22 17.99
C THR A 98 7.21 -8.38 18.66
N LEU A 99 6.78 -8.74 19.87
CA LEU A 99 5.81 -7.96 20.66
C LEU A 99 6.40 -6.60 20.99
N PHE A 100 5.76 -5.55 20.49
CA PHE A 100 6.18 -4.16 20.72
C PHE A 100 5.47 -3.53 21.92
N LYS A 101 4.12 -3.57 21.90
CA LYS A 101 3.28 -3.00 22.95
C LYS A 101 2.11 -3.90 23.29
N SER A 102 1.67 -3.82 24.54
CA SER A 102 0.45 -4.45 25.02
C SER A 102 -0.38 -3.42 25.78
N PHE A 103 -1.65 -3.31 25.43
CA PHE A 103 -2.61 -2.39 26.02
C PHE A 103 -3.66 -3.20 26.79
N GLY A 104 -4.14 -2.67 27.89
CA GLY A 104 -5.14 -3.32 28.75
C GLY A 104 -6.39 -2.47 28.94
N PRO A 105 -7.36 -2.95 29.77
CA PRO A 105 -8.64 -2.27 29.97
C PRO A 105 -8.53 -0.83 30.48
N SER A 106 -7.46 -0.47 31.17
CA SER A 106 -7.20 0.91 31.62
C SER A 106 -6.88 1.89 30.49
N ASP A 107 -6.48 1.36 29.32
CA ASP A 107 -6.13 2.16 28.13
C ASP A 107 -7.36 2.35 27.21
N PHE A 108 -8.45 1.61 27.47
CA PHE A 108 -9.63 1.61 26.62
C PHE A 108 -10.66 2.63 27.10
N ALA A 109 -11.24 3.35 26.15
CA ALA A 109 -12.30 4.31 26.38
C ALA A 109 -13.40 4.15 25.31
N PRO A 110 -14.64 4.59 25.55
CA PRO A 110 -15.68 4.61 24.52
C PRO A 110 -15.21 5.38 23.29
N LEU A 111 -15.28 4.73 22.13
CA LEU A 111 -14.86 5.26 20.84
C LEU A 111 -15.85 4.85 19.75
N GLY A 112 -15.93 5.66 18.67
CA GLY A 112 -16.84 5.43 17.56
C GLY A 112 -18.30 5.71 17.89
N ASP A 113 -19.16 5.62 16.88
CA ASP A 113 -20.57 6.05 16.95
C ASP A 113 -21.44 5.23 17.94
N LYS A 114 -21.04 4.00 18.21
CA LYS A 114 -21.77 3.07 19.10
C LYS A 114 -21.22 3.02 20.51
N GLY A 115 -20.13 3.76 20.78
CA GLY A 115 -19.50 3.77 22.10
C GLY A 115 -18.79 2.46 22.46
N ASN A 116 -18.35 1.67 21.47
CA ASN A 116 -17.50 0.52 21.71
C ASN A 116 -16.21 0.94 22.39
N LEU A 117 -15.66 0.10 23.26
CA LEU A 117 -14.35 0.36 23.85
C LEU A 117 -13.26 0.27 22.78
N GLY A 118 -12.34 1.20 22.85
CA GLY A 118 -11.24 1.33 21.91
C GLY A 118 -10.18 2.28 22.46
N MET A 119 -9.22 2.67 21.61
CA MET A 119 -8.13 3.52 22.01
C MET A 119 -7.49 4.23 20.80
N THR A 120 -6.70 5.26 21.08
CA THR A 120 -5.75 5.80 20.12
C THR A 120 -4.43 5.04 20.24
N VAL A 121 -4.02 4.37 19.17
CA VAL A 121 -2.69 3.77 19.05
C VAL A 121 -1.76 4.81 18.46
N ARG A 122 -0.76 5.24 19.24
CA ARG A 122 0.28 6.16 18.79
C ARG A 122 1.65 5.48 18.92
N ILE A 123 2.40 5.48 17.83
CA ILE A 123 3.73 4.89 17.71
C ILE A 123 4.66 5.96 17.15
N SER A 124 5.60 6.47 17.95
CA SER A 124 6.60 7.42 17.47
C SER A 124 7.69 6.71 16.67
N PHE A 125 8.20 7.37 15.63
CA PHE A 125 9.30 6.83 14.83
C PHE A 125 10.51 6.49 15.69
N THR A 126 10.94 7.41 16.53
CA THR A 126 12.11 7.20 17.42
C THR A 126 11.97 5.99 18.33
N GLU A 127 10.78 5.73 18.87
CA GLU A 127 10.53 4.59 19.74
C GLU A 127 10.60 3.26 18.95
N ILE A 128 9.94 3.22 17.79
CA ILE A 128 9.88 1.98 17.00
C ILE A 128 11.21 1.65 16.34
N ALA A 129 11.93 2.64 15.79
CA ALA A 129 13.23 2.46 15.18
C ALA A 129 14.26 1.94 16.21
N ALA A 130 14.28 2.53 17.41
CA ALA A 130 15.12 2.04 18.49
C ALA A 130 14.76 0.61 18.92
N PHE A 131 13.46 0.27 18.95
CA PHE A 131 13.00 -1.05 19.35
C PHE A 131 13.44 -2.15 18.38
N VAL A 132 13.37 -1.90 17.06
CA VAL A 132 13.82 -2.86 16.04
C VAL A 132 15.34 -2.84 15.80
N GLY A 133 16.08 -1.95 16.47
CA GLY A 133 17.54 -1.85 16.33
C GLY A 133 18.00 -1.02 15.14
N ALA A 134 17.11 -0.26 14.51
CA ALA A 134 17.37 0.64 13.37
C ALA A 134 17.27 2.12 13.83
N GLY A 135 17.92 2.47 14.93
CA GLY A 135 17.77 3.79 15.56
C GLY A 135 18.88 4.81 15.23
N ALA A 136 19.90 4.42 14.46
CA ALA A 136 20.91 5.36 14.02
C ALA A 136 20.42 6.17 12.82
N GLU A 137 21.03 7.33 12.58
CA GLU A 137 20.74 8.15 11.40
C GLU A 137 21.11 7.36 10.12
N GLY A 138 20.15 7.25 9.20
CA GLY A 138 20.34 6.52 7.95
C GLY A 138 20.05 5.01 8.03
N ASP A 139 19.71 4.46 9.20
CA ASP A 139 19.30 3.05 9.31
C ASP A 139 17.95 2.78 8.62
N VAL A 140 17.05 3.74 8.70
CA VAL A 140 15.73 3.69 8.02
C VAL A 140 15.73 4.73 6.92
N ILE A 141 15.50 4.27 5.70
CA ILE A 141 15.49 5.11 4.50
C ILE A 141 14.16 4.98 3.75
N SER A 142 13.97 5.81 2.73
CA SER A 142 12.74 5.79 1.94
C SER A 142 12.55 4.44 1.23
N GLY A 143 11.35 3.89 1.38
CA GLY A 143 10.99 2.58 0.86
C GLY A 143 10.95 1.48 1.92
N ASP A 144 11.58 1.70 3.07
CA ASP A 144 11.50 0.78 4.20
C ASP A 144 10.13 0.83 4.85
N ARG A 145 9.77 -0.23 5.55
CA ARG A 145 8.47 -0.30 6.20
C ARG A 145 8.50 -1.08 7.51
N PHE A 146 7.61 -0.69 8.39
CA PHE A 146 7.30 -1.40 9.62
C PHE A 146 6.01 -2.19 9.39
N GLN A 147 6.09 -3.52 9.53
CA GLN A 147 4.96 -4.43 9.38
C GLN A 147 4.38 -4.71 10.76
N PHE A 148 3.19 -4.19 11.00
CA PHE A 148 2.48 -4.41 12.26
C PHE A 148 1.48 -5.54 12.12
N SER A 149 1.39 -6.35 13.18
CA SER A 149 0.32 -7.31 13.35
C SER A 149 -0.22 -7.25 14.78
N THR A 150 -1.51 -7.46 14.93
CA THR A 150 -2.16 -7.27 16.23
C THR A 150 -2.93 -8.50 16.68
N GLU A 151 -3.15 -8.59 17.99
CA GLU A 151 -3.94 -9.64 18.61
C GLU A 151 -4.91 -9.01 19.63
N VAL A 152 -6.16 -9.46 19.59
CA VAL A 152 -7.15 -9.17 20.62
C VAL A 152 -7.27 -10.39 21.52
N VAL A 153 -7.00 -10.20 22.81
CA VAL A 153 -7.10 -11.25 23.83
C VAL A 153 -8.33 -10.95 24.68
N LYS A 154 -9.24 -11.91 24.78
CA LYS A 154 -10.43 -11.79 25.64
C LYS A 154 -10.13 -12.25 27.08
N GLU A 155 -10.98 -11.87 28.05
CA GLU A 155 -10.87 -12.28 29.45
C GLU A 155 -10.91 -13.79 29.65
N ASP A 156 -11.54 -14.55 28.75
CA ASP A 156 -11.59 -16.00 28.76
C ASP A 156 -10.32 -16.66 28.19
N GLY A 157 -9.32 -15.87 27.80
CA GLY A 157 -8.03 -16.32 27.27
C GLY A 157 -8.03 -16.63 25.77
N ARG A 158 -9.15 -16.45 25.05
CA ARG A 158 -9.15 -16.61 23.58
C ARG A 158 -8.41 -15.46 22.93
N VAL A 159 -7.62 -15.79 21.90
CA VAL A 159 -6.82 -14.86 21.12
C VAL A 159 -7.34 -14.80 19.69
N PHE A 160 -7.54 -13.60 19.17
CA PHE A 160 -7.97 -13.34 17.80
C PHE A 160 -6.90 -12.52 17.07
N ALA A 161 -6.51 -13.00 15.90
CA ALA A 161 -5.49 -12.42 15.02
C ALA A 161 -5.87 -12.68 13.56
N SER A 162 -5.15 -12.09 12.63
CA SER A 162 -5.34 -12.36 11.18
C SER A 162 -5.21 -13.85 10.85
N THR A 163 -4.31 -14.57 11.51
CA THR A 163 -4.00 -15.99 11.27
C THR A 163 -5.13 -16.95 11.64
N ASN A 164 -6.04 -16.55 12.53
CA ASN A 164 -7.19 -17.37 12.95
C ASN A 164 -8.55 -16.69 12.67
N SER A 165 -8.55 -15.62 11.88
CA SER A 165 -9.74 -14.92 11.42
C SER A 165 -10.06 -15.28 9.97
N THR A 166 -11.34 -15.25 9.61
CA THR A 166 -11.72 -15.47 8.21
C THR A 166 -11.46 -14.22 7.38
N PRO A 167 -11.14 -14.33 6.07
CA PRO A 167 -10.98 -13.18 5.19
C PRO A 167 -12.19 -12.23 5.18
N ALA A 168 -13.39 -12.70 5.50
CA ALA A 168 -14.59 -11.88 5.61
C ALA A 168 -14.47 -10.81 6.70
N ILE A 169 -13.81 -11.09 7.82
CA ILE A 169 -13.58 -10.11 8.90
C ILE A 169 -12.79 -8.91 8.37
N ILE A 170 -11.77 -9.14 7.56
CA ILE A 170 -10.93 -8.09 6.99
C ILE A 170 -11.67 -7.40 5.84
N ASN A 171 -12.15 -8.19 4.86
CA ASN A 171 -12.63 -7.66 3.58
C ASN A 171 -14.06 -7.10 3.62
N ALA A 172 -14.93 -7.67 4.45
CA ALA A 172 -16.34 -7.27 4.51
C ALA A 172 -16.70 -6.49 5.77
N PHE A 173 -16.00 -6.71 6.87
CA PHE A 173 -16.31 -6.07 8.16
C PHE A 173 -15.25 -5.07 8.62
N GLY A 174 -14.19 -4.84 7.84
CA GLY A 174 -13.19 -3.81 8.10
C GLY A 174 -12.29 -4.09 9.31
N GLY A 175 -12.10 -5.37 9.67
CA GLY A 175 -11.15 -5.75 10.72
C GLY A 175 -9.71 -5.42 10.33
N ILE A 176 -8.99 -4.76 11.23
CA ILE A 176 -7.59 -4.36 11.00
C ILE A 176 -6.65 -5.08 11.98
N PHE A 177 -6.25 -6.30 11.64
CA PHE A 177 -5.24 -7.01 12.41
C PHE A 177 -3.82 -6.71 11.93
N ASP A 178 -3.63 -6.55 10.63
CA ASP A 178 -2.33 -6.32 10.02
C ASP A 178 -2.33 -5.01 9.26
N PHE A 179 -1.26 -4.23 9.38
CA PHE A 179 -1.07 -2.99 8.64
C PHE A 179 0.42 -2.68 8.49
N ASN A 180 0.75 -1.94 7.44
CA ASN A 180 2.11 -1.49 7.17
C ASN A 180 2.20 0.02 7.33
N VAL A 181 3.34 0.47 7.87
CA VAL A 181 3.69 1.89 7.97
C VAL A 181 5.00 2.09 7.23
N ASN A 182 4.93 2.81 6.12
CA ASN A 182 6.10 3.09 5.30
C ASN A 182 6.88 4.28 5.89
N ALA A 183 8.20 4.21 5.79
CA ALA A 183 9.08 5.33 6.00
C ALA A 183 9.22 6.10 4.67
N THR A 184 8.83 7.37 4.65
CA THR A 184 8.81 8.19 3.44
C THR A 184 8.88 9.68 3.78
N CYS A 185 9.15 10.50 2.78
CA CYS A 185 8.98 11.94 2.88
C CYS A 185 7.64 12.31 2.23
N PRO A 186 6.62 12.66 3.00
CA PRO A 186 5.33 13.01 2.42
C PRO A 186 5.48 14.25 1.55
N LEU A 187 4.86 14.19 0.38
CA LEU A 187 4.82 15.28 -0.56
C LEU A 187 3.47 15.98 -0.45
N SER A 188 3.48 17.31 -0.32
CA SER A 188 2.24 18.08 -0.31
C SER A 188 1.49 17.93 -1.65
N ASP A 189 0.16 17.88 -1.59
CA ASP A 189 -0.67 17.64 -2.78
C ASP A 189 -0.60 18.75 -3.83
N ASP A 190 -0.10 19.94 -3.49
CA ASP A 190 0.08 21.07 -4.37
C ASP A 190 1.49 21.18 -4.99
N VAL A 191 2.42 20.33 -4.58
CA VAL A 191 3.80 20.31 -5.07
C VAL A 191 3.96 19.26 -6.18
N PHE A 192 4.67 19.61 -7.24
CA PHE A 192 4.82 18.82 -8.48
C PHE A 192 3.48 18.49 -9.16
N VAL A 193 2.50 19.40 -9.03
CA VAL A 193 1.18 19.32 -9.66
C VAL A 193 0.92 20.60 -10.45
N GLY A 194 0.22 20.48 -11.57
CA GLY A 194 -0.16 21.60 -12.42
C GLY A 194 0.39 21.52 -13.84
N MET A 195 0.47 22.65 -14.51
CA MET A 195 0.94 22.73 -15.88
C MET A 195 2.45 22.92 -15.92
N TYR A 196 3.14 22.10 -16.72
CA TYR A 196 4.58 22.18 -16.92
C TYR A 196 4.91 22.29 -18.40
N ALA A 197 5.72 23.26 -18.77
CA ALA A 197 6.39 23.25 -20.07
C ALA A 197 7.45 22.16 -20.09
N VAL A 198 7.54 21.45 -21.20
CA VAL A 198 8.44 20.31 -21.37
C VAL A 198 9.40 20.60 -22.50
N GLU A 199 10.69 20.64 -22.19
CA GLU A 199 11.77 20.91 -23.14
C GLU A 199 12.91 19.92 -23.01
N TYR A 200 13.75 19.81 -24.05
CA TYR A 200 15.00 19.05 -23.93
C TYR A 200 16.04 19.84 -23.14
N GLY A 201 16.70 19.19 -22.19
CA GLY A 201 17.95 19.66 -21.65
C GLY A 201 19.09 19.34 -22.63
N TYR A 202 19.20 18.07 -22.99
CA TYR A 202 20.04 17.59 -24.10
C TYR A 202 19.31 16.43 -24.81
N VAL A 203 19.71 16.18 -26.06
CA VAL A 203 19.15 15.09 -26.87
C VAL A 203 20.20 14.55 -27.80
N TYR A 204 20.15 13.27 -28.09
CA TYR A 204 20.99 12.65 -29.10
C TYR A 204 20.61 13.11 -30.51
N ASP A 205 21.57 13.06 -31.43
CA ASP A 205 21.35 13.37 -32.84
C ASP A 205 20.33 12.42 -33.45
N ALA A 206 19.40 12.99 -34.24
CA ALA A 206 18.42 12.19 -34.97
C ALA A 206 19.15 11.21 -35.91
N PHE A 207 18.64 9.99 -35.97
CA PHE A 207 19.20 8.95 -36.84
C PHE A 207 18.06 8.16 -37.53
N PRO A 208 18.33 7.61 -38.72
CA PRO A 208 17.29 6.92 -39.48
C PRO A 208 16.95 5.56 -38.88
N LEU A 209 15.67 5.36 -38.57
CA LEU A 209 15.07 4.09 -38.16
C LEU A 209 13.61 4.07 -38.64
N PHE A 210 13.07 2.92 -38.99
CA PHE A 210 11.70 2.77 -39.49
C PHE A 210 11.36 3.65 -40.70
N GLY A 211 12.37 4.07 -41.47
CA GLY A 211 12.19 4.92 -42.67
C GLY A 211 12.04 6.42 -42.39
N ALA A 212 12.28 6.86 -41.16
CA ALA A 212 12.31 8.26 -40.75
C ALA A 212 13.39 8.50 -39.72
N ASP A 213 13.75 9.76 -39.48
CA ASP A 213 14.62 10.12 -38.39
C ASP A 213 13.90 10.05 -37.06
N VAL A 214 14.48 9.33 -36.12
CA VAL A 214 13.92 9.17 -34.76
C VAL A 214 14.54 10.16 -33.80
N GLN A 215 13.68 10.71 -32.94
CA GLN A 215 14.03 11.52 -31.77
C GLN A 215 13.16 11.11 -30.59
N PRO A 216 13.63 11.24 -29.36
CA PRO A 216 12.79 10.96 -28.22
C PRO A 216 11.70 12.05 -28.08
N PHE A 217 10.61 11.69 -27.46
CA PHE A 217 9.58 12.61 -26.98
C PHE A 217 8.99 13.63 -28.00
N GLY A 218 9.13 13.39 -29.28
CA GLY A 218 8.75 14.27 -30.40
C GLY A 218 7.61 15.26 -30.14
N PRO A 219 6.32 14.85 -30.16
CA PRO A 219 5.20 15.80 -30.07
C PRO A 219 4.99 16.44 -28.70
N THR A 220 5.57 15.92 -27.63
CA THR A 220 5.41 16.48 -26.29
C THR A 220 6.41 17.59 -26.00
N ILE A 221 7.58 17.58 -26.65
CA ILE A 221 8.57 18.65 -26.52
C ILE A 221 8.06 19.97 -27.09
N GLY A 222 8.30 21.04 -26.34
CA GLY A 222 7.79 22.40 -26.66
C GLY A 222 6.30 22.55 -26.37
N ARG A 223 5.70 21.64 -25.60
CA ARG A 223 4.31 21.68 -25.14
C ARG A 223 4.22 21.73 -23.64
N THR A 224 3.01 21.92 -23.17
CA THR A 224 2.66 21.84 -21.75
C THR A 224 2.01 20.51 -21.46
N VAL A 225 2.40 19.88 -20.37
CA VAL A 225 1.74 18.70 -19.81
C VAL A 225 1.08 19.07 -18.49
N GLU A 226 -0.04 18.44 -18.19
CA GLU A 226 -0.67 18.55 -16.88
C GLU A 226 -0.18 17.38 -16.02
N ILE A 227 0.48 17.69 -14.93
CA ILE A 227 0.90 16.72 -13.92
C ILE A 227 -0.15 16.72 -12.82
N GLY A 228 -0.74 15.56 -12.58
CA GLY A 228 -1.78 15.34 -11.57
C GLY A 228 -1.30 14.48 -10.42
N LEU A 229 -2.16 14.34 -9.40
CA LEU A 229 -1.95 13.42 -8.30
C LEU A 229 -1.95 11.97 -8.82
N GLY A 230 -1.04 11.16 -8.33
CA GLY A 230 -1.01 9.72 -8.54
C GLY A 230 -1.88 8.97 -7.53
N ASN A 231 -1.69 7.67 -7.45
CA ASN A 231 -2.44 6.78 -6.56
C ASN A 231 -1.90 6.71 -5.12
N SER A 232 -0.94 7.56 -4.78
CA SER A 232 -0.40 7.73 -3.42
C SER A 232 0.12 9.14 -3.22
N SER A 233 0.34 9.56 -1.96
CA SER A 233 0.83 10.91 -1.63
C SER A 233 2.18 11.25 -2.26
N ILE A 234 3.03 10.27 -2.49
CA ILE A 234 4.36 10.44 -3.10
C ILE A 234 4.35 10.26 -4.62
N ARG A 235 3.21 10.00 -5.26
CA ARG A 235 3.14 9.79 -6.70
C ARG A 235 2.45 10.93 -7.42
N ARG A 236 3.00 11.24 -8.59
CA ARG A 236 2.41 12.13 -9.58
C ARG A 236 2.32 11.39 -10.90
N SER A 237 1.43 11.80 -11.77
CA SER A 237 1.29 11.20 -13.09
C SER A 237 0.96 12.23 -14.15
N PHE A 238 1.42 11.99 -15.36
CA PHE A 238 1.04 12.76 -16.53
C PHE A 238 0.92 11.87 -17.74
N ASN A 239 0.11 12.29 -18.70
CA ASN A 239 -0.04 11.59 -19.96
C ASN A 239 1.00 12.08 -20.96
N TYR A 240 1.64 11.14 -21.59
CA TYR A 240 2.74 11.37 -22.50
C TYR A 240 2.39 10.84 -23.90
N GLY A 241 2.53 11.67 -24.91
CA GLY A 241 2.19 11.29 -26.29
C GLY A 241 3.35 11.44 -27.25
N GLY A 242 3.45 10.50 -28.21
CA GLY A 242 4.29 10.61 -29.38
C GLY A 242 5.76 10.35 -29.22
N TYR A 243 6.11 9.35 -28.41
CA TYR A 243 7.50 8.89 -28.30
C TYR A 243 8.05 8.41 -29.68
N LEU A 244 9.33 8.70 -29.97
CA LEU A 244 10.17 8.29 -31.09
C LEU A 244 9.91 8.97 -32.45
N LEU A 245 8.72 9.00 -32.96
CA LEU A 245 8.47 9.43 -34.33
C LEU A 245 7.42 10.53 -34.37
N PRO A 246 7.82 11.80 -34.52
CA PRO A 246 6.90 12.94 -34.50
C PRO A 246 5.78 12.88 -35.54
N GLY A 247 5.91 12.10 -36.59
CA GLY A 247 4.91 11.94 -37.65
C GLY A 247 3.98 10.73 -37.49
N TYR A 248 4.19 9.92 -36.45
CA TYR A 248 3.41 8.71 -36.21
C TYR A 248 2.74 8.81 -34.82
N ASP A 249 1.47 8.52 -34.80
CA ASP A 249 0.70 8.43 -33.55
C ASP A 249 0.78 6.98 -33.04
N PHE A 250 1.75 6.71 -32.18
CA PHE A 250 1.85 5.43 -31.48
C PHE A 250 1.01 5.39 -30.21
N GLY A 251 0.16 6.37 -30.01
CA GLY A 251 -0.68 6.50 -28.83
C GLY A 251 -0.02 7.30 -27.72
N THR A 252 -0.60 7.20 -26.53
CA THR A 252 -0.16 7.89 -25.32
C THR A 252 0.16 6.87 -24.24
N SER A 253 1.12 7.19 -23.38
CA SER A 253 1.47 6.41 -22.22
C SER A 253 1.32 7.28 -20.96
N ASP A 254 0.83 6.68 -19.89
CA ASP A 254 0.84 7.33 -18.59
C ASP A 254 2.22 7.15 -17.95
N VAL A 255 2.84 8.25 -17.58
CA VAL A 255 4.10 8.29 -16.85
C VAL A 255 3.80 8.52 -15.38
N THR A 256 4.31 7.64 -14.55
CA THR A 256 4.25 7.79 -13.09
C THR A 256 5.61 8.24 -12.58
N LEU A 257 5.59 9.31 -11.80
CA LEU A 257 6.72 9.84 -11.06
C LEU A 257 6.54 9.45 -9.60
N GLU A 258 7.55 8.85 -8.98
CA GLU A 258 7.56 8.55 -7.56
C GLU A 258 8.63 9.37 -6.86
N PHE A 259 8.22 10.16 -5.89
CA PHE A 259 9.03 11.09 -5.13
C PHE A 259 9.35 10.50 -3.77
N ALA A 260 10.59 10.15 -3.56
CA ALA A 260 11.06 9.58 -2.31
C ALA A 260 12.14 10.47 -1.71
N CYS A 261 11.76 11.26 -0.72
CA CYS A 261 12.60 12.29 -0.11
C CYS A 261 13.16 13.28 -1.14
N ASP A 262 14.44 13.20 -1.45
CA ASP A 262 15.14 14.07 -2.40
C ASP A 262 15.35 13.43 -3.78
N VAL A 263 14.70 12.30 -4.03
CA VAL A 263 14.87 11.49 -5.24
C VAL A 263 13.54 11.30 -5.96
N VAL A 264 13.54 11.47 -7.29
CA VAL A 264 12.43 11.05 -8.14
C VAL A 264 12.81 9.86 -9.00
N THR A 265 11.88 8.93 -9.11
CA THR A 265 11.95 7.85 -10.08
C THR A 265 10.76 7.95 -11.04
N SER A 266 11.04 7.75 -12.32
CA SER A 266 10.04 7.72 -13.39
C SER A 266 9.79 6.29 -13.84
N SER A 267 8.52 5.94 -14.06
CA SER A 267 8.21 4.72 -14.79
C SER A 267 8.81 4.75 -16.19
N ALA A 268 9.13 3.59 -16.75
CA ALA A 268 9.52 3.49 -18.15
C ALA A 268 8.38 3.99 -19.06
N VAL A 269 8.75 4.69 -20.13
CA VAL A 269 7.81 5.18 -21.14
C VAL A 269 7.92 4.29 -22.38
N ASP A 270 6.88 3.50 -22.63
CA ASP A 270 6.82 2.61 -23.80
C ASP A 270 6.50 3.42 -25.06
N SER A 271 7.28 3.22 -26.12
CA SER A 271 7.07 3.89 -27.39
C SER A 271 5.92 3.30 -28.22
N GLY A 272 5.43 2.12 -27.90
CA GLY A 272 4.53 1.34 -28.74
C GLY A 272 5.18 0.77 -30.02
N ALA A 273 6.47 1.03 -30.26
CA ALA A 273 7.21 0.54 -31.41
C ALA A 273 8.36 -0.36 -30.99
N GLY A 274 8.70 -1.36 -31.80
CA GLY A 274 9.76 -2.31 -31.50
C GLY A 274 10.32 -3.01 -32.73
N CYS A 275 11.46 -3.67 -32.55
CA CYS A 275 12.21 -4.34 -33.62
C CYS A 275 12.17 -5.88 -33.47
N GLY A 276 11.09 -6.44 -33.00
CA GLY A 276 10.85 -7.89 -32.99
C GLY A 276 11.18 -8.62 -31.70
N GLY A 277 11.70 -7.95 -30.65
CA GLY A 277 12.02 -8.55 -29.36
C GLY A 277 11.40 -7.84 -28.17
N GLY A 278 10.75 -6.70 -28.36
CA GLY A 278 10.13 -5.85 -27.34
C GLY A 278 9.88 -4.46 -27.84
N SER A 279 9.23 -3.64 -27.03
CA SER A 279 9.03 -2.22 -27.33
C SER A 279 10.30 -1.43 -26.95
N ILE A 280 10.60 -0.41 -27.75
CA ILE A 280 11.60 0.60 -27.40
C ILE A 280 11.00 1.42 -26.25
N ALA A 281 11.68 1.49 -25.15
CA ALA A 281 11.23 2.23 -23.98
C ALA A 281 12.24 3.30 -23.57
N ALA A 282 11.73 4.43 -23.07
CA ALA A 282 12.53 5.38 -22.32
C ALA A 282 12.65 4.90 -20.88
N VAL A 283 13.87 4.64 -20.45
CA VAL A 283 14.16 4.21 -19.08
C VAL A 283 14.99 5.29 -18.41
N GLN A 284 14.64 5.67 -17.20
CA GLN A 284 15.41 6.63 -16.42
C GLN A 284 16.79 6.06 -16.13
N VAL A 285 17.86 6.87 -16.39
CA VAL A 285 19.26 6.43 -16.23
C VAL A 285 19.69 6.46 -14.78
N ASN A 286 19.40 7.57 -14.10
CA ASN A 286 19.76 7.81 -12.71
C ASN A 286 18.56 8.38 -11.97
N SER A 287 18.47 8.11 -10.66
CA SER A 287 17.55 8.85 -9.83
C SER A 287 17.94 10.34 -9.87
N ALA A 288 16.99 11.21 -10.21
CA ALA A 288 17.20 12.64 -10.17
C ALA A 288 16.98 13.13 -8.75
N SER A 289 17.89 13.96 -8.23
CA SER A 289 17.67 14.67 -6.97
C SER A 289 17.04 16.02 -7.25
N PHE A 290 16.12 16.46 -6.36
CA PHE A 290 15.52 17.77 -6.42
C PHE A 290 15.01 18.21 -5.05
N ASP A 291 14.69 19.48 -4.95
CA ASP A 291 14.12 20.06 -3.74
C ASP A 291 12.62 19.77 -3.70
N LEU A 292 12.16 19.04 -2.69
CA LEU A 292 10.73 18.74 -2.50
C LEU A 292 9.89 19.98 -2.20
N THR A 293 10.53 21.11 -1.88
CA THR A 293 9.86 22.39 -1.60
C THR A 293 9.86 23.34 -2.79
N ASP A 294 10.60 23.03 -3.86
CA ASP A 294 10.70 23.84 -5.09
C ASP A 294 10.42 22.99 -6.33
N ASP A 295 9.23 23.07 -6.83
CA ASP A 295 8.76 22.40 -8.04
C ASP A 295 8.79 23.28 -9.30
N SER A 296 9.49 24.42 -9.25
CA SER A 296 9.53 25.38 -10.34
C SER A 296 10.21 24.84 -11.60
N THR A 297 11.34 24.11 -11.42
CA THR A 297 12.07 23.52 -12.55
C THR A 297 12.85 22.28 -12.09
N TRP A 298 12.71 21.19 -12.84
CA TRP A 298 13.39 19.94 -12.55
C TRP A 298 13.66 19.13 -13.82
N THR A 299 14.58 18.16 -13.75
CA THR A 299 15.07 17.44 -14.92
C THR A 299 15.11 15.95 -14.65
N ILE A 300 14.70 15.13 -15.63
CA ILE A 300 14.89 13.68 -15.64
C ILE A 300 15.76 13.30 -16.83
N GLU A 301 16.70 12.39 -16.60
CA GLU A 301 17.53 11.80 -17.63
C GLU A 301 17.01 10.41 -18.01
N TYR A 302 16.90 10.18 -19.30
CA TYR A 302 16.44 8.91 -19.87
C TYR A 302 17.45 8.37 -20.86
N GLU A 303 17.35 7.08 -21.11
CA GLU A 303 17.96 6.40 -22.24
C GLU A 303 16.97 5.46 -22.92
N GLY A 304 17.20 5.20 -24.19
CA GLY A 304 16.42 4.24 -24.98
C GLY A 304 17.33 3.41 -25.88
N PHE A 305 16.73 2.47 -26.61
CA PHE A 305 17.45 1.54 -27.51
C PHE A 305 18.38 0.58 -26.76
N GLY A 306 17.97 0.16 -25.57
CA GLY A 306 18.68 -0.85 -24.79
C GLY A 306 18.65 -2.24 -25.41
N PRO A 307 19.47 -3.15 -24.92
CA PRO A 307 19.56 -4.53 -25.45
C PRO A 307 18.23 -5.30 -25.34
N ASN A 308 17.32 -4.86 -24.48
CA ASN A 308 16.00 -5.46 -24.31
C ASN A 308 14.97 -4.92 -25.30
N ASP A 309 15.29 -3.89 -26.08
CA ASP A 309 14.39 -3.21 -27.02
C ASP A 309 14.28 -3.94 -28.38
N GLY A 310 14.56 -5.22 -28.40
CA GLY A 310 14.40 -6.04 -29.60
C GLY A 310 15.45 -5.86 -30.68
N GLY A 311 16.60 -5.31 -30.31
CA GLY A 311 17.74 -5.30 -31.19
C GLY A 311 17.53 -4.50 -32.49
N CYS A 312 16.98 -3.31 -32.41
CA CYS A 312 16.77 -2.40 -33.54
C CYS A 312 18.05 -2.10 -34.34
N GLY A 313 19.15 -2.75 -34.02
CA GLY A 313 20.45 -2.56 -34.69
C GLY A 313 21.12 -1.25 -34.31
N VAL A 314 20.62 -0.57 -33.30
CA VAL A 314 21.27 0.62 -32.75
C VAL A 314 22.39 0.16 -31.83
N PRO A 315 23.66 0.53 -32.11
CA PRO A 315 24.81 -0.05 -31.44
C PRO A 315 25.04 0.47 -30.02
N GLU A 316 24.41 1.58 -29.67
CA GLU A 316 24.62 2.27 -28.40
C GLU A 316 23.31 2.78 -27.84
N LEU A 317 23.18 2.76 -26.49
CA LEU A 317 22.13 3.47 -25.77
C LEU A 317 22.13 4.95 -26.18
N LYS A 318 20.93 5.50 -26.31
CA LYS A 318 20.70 6.89 -26.71
C LYS A 318 20.20 7.69 -25.52
N PRO A 319 21.05 8.47 -24.86
CA PRO A 319 20.69 9.27 -23.70
C PRO A 319 20.09 10.63 -24.10
N TRP A 320 19.14 11.11 -23.30
CA TRP A 320 18.60 12.49 -23.37
C TRP A 320 18.12 12.93 -22.01
N SER A 321 17.82 14.24 -21.87
CA SER A 321 17.16 14.73 -20.67
C SER A 321 15.95 15.59 -21.02
N VAL A 322 15.00 15.60 -20.10
CA VAL A 322 13.77 16.37 -20.18
C VAL A 322 13.70 17.33 -19.00
N VAL A 323 13.50 18.60 -19.31
CA VAL A 323 13.33 19.69 -18.33
C VAL A 323 11.85 20.02 -18.24
N PHE A 324 11.33 20.01 -17.03
CA PHE A 324 9.99 20.44 -16.69
C PHE A 324 10.06 21.80 -16.02
N THR A 325 9.31 22.79 -16.52
CA THR A 325 9.23 24.12 -15.93
C THR A 325 7.77 24.47 -15.65
N LYS A 326 7.45 24.76 -14.39
CA LYS A 326 6.08 25.08 -13.94
C LYS A 326 5.61 26.38 -14.59
N GLN A 327 4.32 26.41 -14.99
CA GLN A 327 3.72 27.53 -15.71
C GLN A 327 2.84 28.39 -14.81
#